data_7560b8b673ca56637aef3ad97bd83642
#
_entry.id   7560b8b673ca56637aef3ad97bd83642
#
_cell.length_a   1.000
_cell.length_b   1.000
_cell.length_c   1.000
_cell.angle_alpha   90.00
_cell.angle_beta   90.00
_cell.angle_gamma   90.00
#
_symmetry.space_group_name_H-M   'P 1'
#
loop_
_entity.id
_entity.type
_entity.pdbx_description
1 polymer ?
#
loop_
_entity_poly.entity_id
_entity_poly.type
_entity_poly.pdbx_seq_one_letter_code
_entity_poly.pdbx_strand_id
1 'polypeptide(L)'
;RMTVPGSGFVHIDGDRTYLFIPGGTAVSQFGPDGKPLWTREHTAPITAFHSSPAGTVIGYADGLIACVRSDGTEAFSFYPGGSNYEIILGAAISEDGSLIACVSGIERQRFILISVKDGQYKIVYHVWLEGNARDQAFVDFEKNSAFAFFQTAKGLGIVDVKKRSVDFVPITGKIHAVGECPGDSLFVALSESEGSYTLSAIERPSHLIAKTTFRAKDAFLIQREKAVFLGMDETISRIDIKGVK
;
A
#
# COMPACT_ATOMS: atom_id res chain seq x y z
N ARG A 1 -19.82 20.24 2.00
CA ARG A 1 -18.94 20.52 0.85
C ARG A 1 -17.68 21.18 1.39
N MET A 2 -16.52 20.55 1.21
CA MET A 2 -15.22 21.09 1.56
C MET A 2 -14.60 21.75 0.31
N THR A 3 -13.93 22.88 0.49
CA THR A 3 -13.14 23.52 -0.57
C THR A 3 -11.68 23.56 -0.08
N VAL A 4 -10.79 22.92 -0.82
CA VAL A 4 -9.36 22.93 -0.53
C VAL A 4 -8.72 24.02 -1.38
N PRO A 5 -8.04 25.01 -0.78
CA PRO A 5 -7.38 26.06 -1.54
C PRO A 5 -6.08 25.52 -2.15
N GLY A 6 -5.83 25.87 -3.41
CA GLY A 6 -4.61 25.53 -4.14
C GLY A 6 -4.85 24.70 -5.38
N SER A 7 -3.76 24.45 -6.11
CA SER A 7 -3.72 23.56 -7.27
C SER A 7 -2.92 22.30 -6.92
N GLY A 8 -3.34 21.15 -7.42
CA GLY A 8 -2.65 19.89 -7.16
C GLY A 8 -3.54 18.70 -7.37
N PHE A 9 -3.02 17.55 -6.98
CA PHE A 9 -3.74 16.27 -7.01
C PHE A 9 -4.35 15.98 -5.64
N VAL A 10 -5.67 15.81 -5.59
CA VAL A 10 -6.39 15.47 -4.35
C VAL A 10 -6.43 13.96 -4.20
N HIS A 11 -6.04 13.48 -3.03
CA HIS A 11 -6.18 12.09 -2.61
C HIS A 11 -7.09 12.01 -1.38
N ILE A 12 -8.07 11.10 -1.41
CA ILE A 12 -9.01 10.88 -0.31
C ILE A 12 -8.83 9.44 0.16
N ASP A 13 -8.59 9.30 1.47
CA ASP A 13 -8.47 8.00 2.11
C ASP A 13 -9.35 7.99 3.39
N GLY A 14 -10.48 7.32 3.31
CA GLY A 14 -11.50 7.35 4.35
C GLY A 14 -12.06 8.76 4.57
N ASP A 15 -11.82 9.31 5.75
CA ASP A 15 -12.17 10.67 6.15
C ASP A 15 -11.01 11.68 6.02
N ARG A 16 -9.83 11.23 5.56
CA ARG A 16 -8.62 12.04 5.39
C ARG A 16 -8.52 12.55 3.96
N THR A 17 -8.24 13.83 3.85
CA THR A 17 -8.05 14.50 2.55
C THR A 17 -6.65 15.06 2.44
N TYR A 18 -5.97 14.73 1.35
CA TYR A 18 -4.61 15.15 1.06
C TYR A 18 -4.55 15.91 -0.27
N LEU A 19 -3.66 16.90 -0.35
CA LEU A 19 -3.35 17.62 -1.58
C LEU A 19 -1.85 17.50 -1.85
N PHE A 20 -1.51 16.88 -2.97
CA PHE A 20 -0.15 16.85 -3.50
C PHE A 20 0.05 18.06 -4.38
N ILE A 21 1.08 18.87 -4.12
CA ILE A 21 1.37 20.06 -4.92
C ILE A 21 1.97 19.67 -6.29
N PRO A 22 1.81 20.52 -7.33
CA PRO A 22 2.50 20.34 -8.60
C PRO A 22 4.00 20.24 -8.39
N GLY A 23 4.64 19.26 -9.06
CA GLY A 23 6.05 18.93 -8.85
C GLY A 23 6.27 17.75 -7.90
N GLY A 24 5.25 17.37 -7.11
CA GLY A 24 5.26 16.12 -6.33
C GLY A 24 6.22 16.13 -5.14
N THR A 25 6.73 17.28 -4.70
CA THR A 25 7.70 17.38 -3.61
C THR A 25 7.06 17.70 -2.25
N ALA A 26 5.76 18.02 -2.25
CA ALA A 26 5.03 18.28 -1.00
C ALA A 26 3.63 17.71 -1.00
N VAL A 27 3.15 17.40 0.19
CA VAL A 27 1.80 16.95 0.48
C VAL A 27 1.28 17.66 1.73
N SER A 28 0.01 18.05 1.71
CA SER A 28 -0.71 18.62 2.85
C SER A 28 -1.91 17.77 3.21
N GLN A 29 -2.16 17.55 4.48
CA GLN A 29 -3.43 17.00 4.96
C GLN A 29 -4.36 18.15 5.33
N PHE A 30 -5.63 18.02 4.98
CA PHE A 30 -6.67 19.02 5.24
C PHE A 30 -7.72 18.50 6.23
N GLY A 31 -8.14 19.36 7.10
CA GLY A 31 -9.28 19.13 8.00
C GLY A 31 -10.63 19.28 7.29
N PRO A 32 -11.72 18.89 7.95
CA PRO A 32 -13.08 18.99 7.41
C PRO A 32 -13.49 20.43 7.05
N ASP A 33 -12.86 21.43 7.67
CA ASP A 33 -13.07 22.86 7.42
C ASP A 33 -12.28 23.39 6.21
N GLY A 34 -11.51 22.53 5.53
CA GLY A 34 -10.70 22.89 4.36
C GLY A 34 -9.40 23.62 4.72
N LYS A 35 -9.00 23.64 5.99
CA LYS A 35 -7.71 24.17 6.40
C LYS A 35 -6.64 23.09 6.45
N PRO A 36 -5.39 23.43 6.13
CA PRO A 36 -4.30 22.49 6.27
C PRO A 36 -4.08 22.17 7.77
N LEU A 37 -4.07 20.88 8.08
CA LEU A 37 -3.68 20.37 9.40
C LEU A 37 -2.15 20.38 9.52
N TRP A 38 -1.49 19.94 8.46
CA TRP A 38 -0.05 19.96 8.33
C TRP A 38 0.38 19.94 6.85
N THR A 39 1.62 20.34 6.61
CA THR A 39 2.28 20.25 5.30
C THR A 39 3.66 19.64 5.49
N ARG A 40 4.01 18.70 4.61
CA ARG A 40 5.35 18.10 4.53
C ARG A 40 5.93 18.40 3.16
N GLU A 41 7.14 18.99 3.17
CA GLU A 41 7.93 19.29 1.97
C GLU A 41 9.26 18.54 2.03
N HIS A 42 9.75 18.14 0.87
CA HIS A 42 11.06 17.53 0.71
C HIS A 42 11.66 17.93 -0.64
N THR A 43 12.98 17.81 -0.79
CA THR A 43 13.67 18.19 -2.04
C THR A 43 13.45 17.17 -3.16
N ALA A 44 13.31 15.89 -2.81
CA ALA A 44 13.03 14.83 -3.75
C ALA A 44 11.52 14.59 -3.92
N PRO A 45 11.06 14.19 -5.11
CA PRO A 45 9.64 13.85 -5.34
C PRO A 45 9.16 12.69 -4.46
N ILE A 46 7.88 12.75 -4.10
CA ILE A 46 7.15 11.66 -3.43
C ILE A 46 6.91 10.56 -4.45
N THR A 47 7.33 9.34 -4.11
CA THR A 47 7.21 8.14 -4.96
C THR A 47 6.31 7.07 -4.35
N ALA A 48 6.07 7.14 -3.03
CA ALA A 48 5.18 6.26 -2.31
C ALA A 48 4.43 7.03 -1.23
N PHE A 49 3.17 6.67 -1.02
CA PHE A 49 2.31 7.32 -0.04
C PHE A 49 1.25 6.34 0.45
N HIS A 50 1.07 6.29 1.77
CA HIS A 50 -0.02 5.54 2.38
C HIS A 50 -0.40 6.20 3.70
N SER A 51 -1.70 6.19 4.04
CA SER A 51 -2.19 6.73 5.31
C SER A 51 -3.03 5.73 6.08
N SER A 52 -3.06 5.88 7.39
CA SER A 52 -3.91 5.14 8.32
C SER A 52 -4.43 6.09 9.41
N PRO A 53 -5.34 5.67 10.29
CA PRO A 53 -5.74 6.47 11.44
C PRO A 53 -4.57 6.88 12.34
N ALA A 54 -3.49 6.09 12.37
CA ALA A 54 -2.32 6.36 13.20
C ALA A 54 -1.36 7.39 12.60
N GLY A 55 -1.42 7.63 11.28
CA GLY A 55 -0.53 8.57 10.62
C GLY A 55 -0.33 8.28 9.13
N THR A 56 0.74 8.83 8.58
CA THR A 56 1.05 8.76 7.16
C THR A 56 2.49 8.34 6.95
N VAL A 57 2.74 7.43 6.01
CA VAL A 57 4.08 7.10 5.54
C VAL A 57 4.29 7.67 4.14
N ILE A 58 5.44 8.30 3.93
CA ILE A 58 5.83 8.95 2.68
C ILE A 58 7.19 8.41 2.26
N GLY A 59 7.28 7.90 1.05
CA GLY A 59 8.54 7.49 0.43
C GLY A 59 8.95 8.47 -0.67
N TYR A 60 10.25 8.69 -0.82
CA TYR A 60 10.81 9.68 -1.74
C TYR A 60 11.74 9.05 -2.76
N ALA A 61 11.97 9.79 -3.86
CA ALA A 61 12.83 9.38 -4.96
C ALA A 61 14.32 9.30 -4.59
N ASP A 62 14.74 9.94 -3.50
CA ASP A 62 16.10 9.86 -2.95
C ASP A 62 16.28 8.71 -1.94
N GLY A 63 15.25 7.88 -1.75
CA GLY A 63 15.28 6.73 -0.86
C GLY A 63 14.91 7.04 0.60
N LEU A 64 14.57 8.29 0.93
CA LEU A 64 14.06 8.62 2.25
C LEU A 64 12.67 8.01 2.45
N ILE A 65 12.43 7.40 3.60
CA ILE A 65 11.11 7.09 4.13
C ILE A 65 10.85 7.93 5.37
N ALA A 66 9.70 8.60 5.41
CA ALA A 66 9.28 9.43 6.53
C ALA A 66 7.92 8.97 7.05
N CYS A 67 7.77 8.92 8.36
CA CYS A 67 6.51 8.65 9.03
C CYS A 67 6.05 9.91 9.77
N VAL A 68 4.83 10.33 9.49
CA VAL A 68 4.20 11.53 10.05
C VAL A 68 3.01 11.09 10.89
N ARG A 69 2.93 11.54 12.14
CA ARG A 69 1.79 11.27 13.01
C ARG A 69 0.54 12.04 12.53
N SER A 70 -0.61 11.66 13.04
CA SER A 70 -1.88 12.33 12.71
C SER A 70 -1.91 13.83 13.04
N ASP A 71 -1.08 14.28 13.98
CA ASP A 71 -0.91 15.70 14.32
C ASP A 71 0.10 16.46 13.44
N GLY A 72 0.70 15.79 12.45
CA GLY A 72 1.68 16.36 11.54
C GLY A 72 3.12 16.34 12.04
N THR A 73 3.37 15.88 13.27
CA THR A 73 4.74 15.73 13.77
C THR A 73 5.43 14.53 13.15
N GLU A 74 6.73 14.66 12.84
CA GLU A 74 7.52 13.54 12.37
C GLU A 74 7.68 12.50 13.48
N ALA A 75 7.28 11.26 13.19
CA ALA A 75 7.54 10.13 14.08
C ALA A 75 9.00 9.68 13.98
N PHE A 76 9.45 9.51 12.74
CA PHE A 76 10.82 9.23 12.36
C PHE A 76 11.01 9.39 10.85
N SER A 77 12.27 9.48 10.42
CA SER A 77 12.66 9.35 9.03
C SER A 77 14.02 8.67 8.93
N PHE A 78 14.26 7.90 7.88
CA PHE A 78 15.53 7.24 7.63
C PHE A 78 15.66 6.76 6.19
N TYR A 79 16.89 6.44 5.79
CA TYR A 79 17.21 5.82 4.51
C TYR A 79 17.41 4.32 4.71
N PRO A 80 16.54 3.45 4.16
CA PRO A 80 16.72 2.00 4.25
C PRO A 80 18.05 1.53 3.67
N GLY A 81 18.53 2.19 2.59
CA GLY A 81 19.79 1.88 1.92
C GLY A 81 19.79 0.49 1.25
N GLY A 82 20.98 0.01 0.90
CA GLY A 82 21.19 -1.35 0.36
C GLY A 82 21.08 -1.46 -1.15
N SER A 83 20.77 -0.39 -1.88
CA SER A 83 20.75 -0.30 -3.33
C SER A 83 21.69 0.82 -3.80
N ASN A 84 22.23 0.67 -5.02
CA ASN A 84 22.97 1.76 -5.67
C ASN A 84 22.05 2.88 -6.18
N TYR A 85 20.77 2.56 -6.37
CA TYR A 85 19.72 3.51 -6.75
C TYR A 85 18.67 3.50 -5.65
N GLU A 86 18.86 4.39 -4.71
CA GLU A 86 17.94 4.54 -3.59
C GLU A 86 16.64 5.20 -4.04
N ILE A 87 15.53 4.55 -3.84
CA ILE A 87 14.19 5.06 -4.09
C ILE A 87 13.20 4.21 -3.27
N ILE A 88 12.14 4.82 -2.79
CA ILE A 88 11.02 4.07 -2.20
C ILE A 88 9.96 3.89 -3.26
N LEU A 89 9.74 2.65 -3.70
CA LEU A 89 8.77 2.33 -4.76
C LEU A 89 7.37 2.05 -4.24
N GLY A 90 7.26 1.68 -2.98
CA GLY A 90 5.97 1.47 -2.30
C GLY A 90 6.16 1.51 -0.81
N ALA A 91 5.14 1.98 -0.09
CA ALA A 91 5.15 2.03 1.36
C ALA A 91 3.73 1.90 1.91
N ALA A 92 3.59 1.28 3.08
CA ALA A 92 2.35 1.20 3.84
C ALA A 92 2.60 1.34 5.34
N ILE A 93 1.60 1.85 6.06
CA ILE A 93 1.55 1.92 7.51
C ILE A 93 0.35 1.14 8.00
N SER A 94 0.53 0.31 9.04
CA SER A 94 -0.56 -0.45 9.66
C SER A 94 -1.62 0.47 10.30
N GLU A 95 -2.83 -0.05 10.50
CA GLU A 95 -3.95 0.73 11.03
C GLU A 95 -3.64 1.34 12.41
N ASP A 96 -2.89 0.62 13.23
CA ASP A 96 -2.45 1.05 14.57
C ASP A 96 -1.11 1.81 14.59
N GLY A 97 -0.43 1.94 13.43
CA GLY A 97 0.86 2.61 13.31
C GLY A 97 2.05 1.84 13.89
N SER A 98 1.85 0.62 14.35
CA SER A 98 2.92 -0.18 14.97
C SER A 98 3.88 -0.81 13.96
N LEU A 99 3.46 -0.87 12.68
CA LEU A 99 4.23 -1.45 11.60
C LEU A 99 4.26 -0.53 10.37
N ILE A 100 5.41 -0.52 9.69
CA ILE A 100 5.58 0.09 8.39
C ILE A 100 6.24 -0.92 7.47
N ALA A 101 5.77 -0.99 6.24
CA ALA A 101 6.36 -1.80 5.18
C ALA A 101 6.77 -0.92 4.02
N CYS A 102 7.88 -1.26 3.34
CA CYS A 102 8.25 -0.59 2.10
C CYS A 102 8.99 -1.51 1.15
N VAL A 103 8.91 -1.17 -0.14
CA VAL A 103 9.77 -1.69 -1.21
C VAL A 103 10.77 -0.60 -1.56
N SER A 104 12.07 -0.90 -1.40
CA SER A 104 13.17 0.05 -1.55
C SER A 104 14.19 -0.42 -2.59
N GLY A 105 14.70 0.54 -3.36
CA GLY A 105 15.76 0.37 -4.34
C GLY A 105 15.30 -0.14 -5.70
N ILE A 106 16.11 0.10 -6.74
CA ILE A 106 15.92 -0.46 -8.09
C ILE A 106 16.83 -1.64 -8.28
N GLU A 107 18.14 -1.46 -8.17
CA GLU A 107 19.10 -2.57 -8.16
C GLU A 107 19.22 -3.10 -6.75
N ARG A 108 19.23 -4.44 -6.58
CA ARG A 108 19.17 -5.07 -5.26
C ARG A 108 17.95 -4.59 -4.46
N GLN A 109 16.79 -4.63 -5.12
CA GLN A 109 15.53 -4.26 -4.52
C GLN A 109 15.19 -5.15 -3.31
N ARG A 110 14.57 -4.56 -2.29
CA ARG A 110 14.16 -5.32 -1.11
C ARG A 110 12.83 -4.84 -0.55
N PHE A 111 12.10 -5.77 0.00
CA PHE A 111 11.01 -5.48 0.94
C PHE A 111 11.58 -5.36 2.34
N ILE A 112 11.05 -4.42 3.12
CA ILE A 112 11.46 -4.12 4.49
C ILE A 112 10.23 -3.97 5.35
N LEU A 113 10.22 -4.65 6.50
CA LEU A 113 9.22 -4.49 7.54
C LEU A 113 9.85 -3.84 8.78
N ILE A 114 9.23 -2.78 9.26
CA ILE A 114 9.71 -1.96 10.36
C ILE A 114 8.67 -2.03 11.48
N SER A 115 9.12 -2.29 12.69
CA SER A 115 8.31 -2.14 13.90
C SER A 115 8.56 -0.77 14.51
N VAL A 116 7.47 -0.10 14.90
CA VAL A 116 7.48 1.19 15.60
C VAL A 116 6.95 0.97 17.01
N LYS A 117 7.76 1.22 18.01
CA LYS A 117 7.37 1.06 19.41
C LYS A 117 8.01 2.14 20.27
N ASP A 118 7.22 2.80 21.12
CA ASP A 118 7.69 3.83 22.08
C ASP A 118 8.54 4.94 21.41
N GLY A 119 8.16 5.35 20.20
CA GLY A 119 8.88 6.34 19.40
C GLY A 119 10.20 5.85 18.78
N GLN A 120 10.52 4.57 18.96
CA GLN A 120 11.66 3.92 18.33
C GLN A 120 11.22 3.07 17.15
N TYR A 121 12.04 3.00 16.10
CA TYR A 121 11.81 2.16 14.95
C TYR A 121 12.94 1.15 14.79
N LYS A 122 12.59 -0.04 14.31
CA LYS A 122 13.54 -1.13 14.07
C LYS A 122 13.13 -1.95 12.87
N ILE A 123 14.05 -2.22 11.95
CA ILE A 123 13.83 -3.24 10.90
C ILE A 123 13.73 -4.60 11.60
N VAL A 124 12.57 -5.25 11.47
CA VAL A 124 12.29 -6.56 12.08
C VAL A 124 12.34 -7.70 11.06
N TYR A 125 12.19 -7.38 9.78
CA TYR A 125 12.30 -8.33 8.69
C TYR A 125 12.68 -7.62 7.40
N HIS A 126 13.42 -8.29 6.54
CA HIS A 126 13.64 -7.86 5.16
C HIS A 126 13.90 -9.07 4.25
N VAL A 127 13.60 -8.93 2.98
CA VAL A 127 13.90 -9.92 1.95
C VAL A 127 14.34 -9.23 0.66
N TRP A 128 15.39 -9.78 0.04
CA TRP A 128 15.83 -9.33 -1.28
C TRP A 128 14.86 -9.83 -2.34
N LEU A 129 14.49 -8.95 -3.26
CA LEU A 129 13.56 -9.25 -4.33
C LEU A 129 14.34 -9.57 -5.60
N GLU A 130 13.86 -10.57 -6.32
CA GLU A 130 14.36 -10.85 -7.65
C GLU A 130 13.70 -9.90 -8.66
N GLY A 131 14.48 -9.42 -9.61
CA GLY A 131 14.07 -8.46 -10.62
C GLY A 131 14.43 -7.02 -10.25
N ASN A 132 14.27 -6.13 -11.21
CA ASN A 132 14.59 -4.71 -11.11
C ASN A 132 13.36 -3.90 -11.53
N ALA A 133 12.22 -4.08 -10.84
CA ALA A 133 11.03 -3.29 -11.09
C ALA A 133 11.35 -1.82 -10.83
N ARG A 134 10.93 -0.94 -11.76
CA ARG A 134 11.14 0.51 -11.68
C ARG A 134 9.85 1.28 -11.43
N ASP A 135 8.73 0.57 -11.54
CA ASP A 135 7.42 1.13 -11.32
C ASP A 135 7.05 1.14 -9.85
N GLN A 136 6.08 1.97 -9.52
CA GLN A 136 5.49 2.00 -8.19
C GLN A 136 4.99 0.61 -7.81
N ALA A 137 5.43 0.12 -6.65
CA ALA A 137 5.05 -1.18 -6.12
C ALA A 137 3.86 -1.04 -5.16
N PHE A 138 2.87 -1.89 -5.32
CA PHE A 138 1.82 -2.06 -4.30
C PHE A 138 2.44 -2.54 -2.99
N VAL A 139 2.09 -1.90 -1.89
CA VAL A 139 2.41 -2.33 -0.51
C VAL A 139 1.21 -2.02 0.35
N ASP A 140 0.77 -2.98 1.16
CA ASP A 140 -0.36 -2.82 2.07
C ASP A 140 -0.26 -3.78 3.27
N PHE A 141 -1.11 -3.59 4.26
CA PHE A 141 -1.28 -4.49 5.39
C PHE A 141 -2.68 -5.09 5.42
N GLU A 142 -2.78 -6.32 5.91
CA GLU A 142 -4.03 -6.84 6.43
C GLU A 142 -4.53 -5.95 7.58
N LYS A 143 -5.85 -5.79 7.71
CA LYS A 143 -6.46 -4.91 8.71
C LYS A 143 -5.98 -5.15 10.15
N ASN A 144 -5.79 -6.42 10.52
CA ASN A 144 -5.25 -6.80 11.83
C ASN A 144 -3.71 -6.86 11.87
N SER A 145 -3.05 -6.50 10.76
CA SER A 145 -1.60 -6.48 10.60
C SER A 145 -0.90 -7.83 10.80
N ALA A 146 -1.64 -8.95 10.68
CA ALA A 146 -1.03 -10.28 10.72
C ALA A 146 -0.23 -10.59 9.46
N PHE A 147 -0.62 -9.99 8.32
CA PHE A 147 0.08 -10.10 7.04
C PHE A 147 0.38 -8.73 6.45
N ALA A 148 1.51 -8.65 5.74
CA ALA A 148 1.85 -7.53 4.88
C ALA A 148 1.95 -8.03 3.43
N PHE A 149 1.48 -7.21 2.50
CA PHE A 149 1.41 -7.50 1.08
C PHE A 149 2.34 -6.58 0.31
N PHE A 150 3.00 -7.09 -0.72
CA PHE A 150 3.79 -6.25 -1.61
C PHE A 150 3.91 -6.83 -3.01
N GLN A 151 4.02 -5.96 -4.00
CA GLN A 151 4.21 -6.36 -5.38
C GLN A 151 5.68 -6.67 -5.67
N THR A 152 5.91 -7.72 -6.45
CA THR A 152 7.21 -8.10 -7.00
C THR A 152 7.10 -8.41 -8.49
N ALA A 153 8.24 -8.57 -9.15
CA ALA A 153 8.27 -9.05 -10.54
C ALA A 153 7.65 -10.46 -10.71
N LYS A 154 7.55 -11.24 -9.63
CA LYS A 154 6.96 -12.60 -9.62
C LYS A 154 5.48 -12.61 -9.23
N GLY A 155 4.89 -11.49 -8.86
CA GLY A 155 3.52 -11.36 -8.39
C GLY A 155 3.40 -10.76 -6.99
N LEU A 156 2.53 -11.32 -6.16
CA LEU A 156 2.24 -10.87 -4.81
C LEU A 156 3.14 -11.59 -3.79
N GLY A 157 3.92 -10.84 -3.03
CA GLY A 157 4.56 -11.31 -1.81
C GLY A 157 3.63 -11.14 -0.62
N ILE A 158 3.51 -12.16 0.22
CA ILE A 158 2.71 -12.18 1.44
C ILE A 158 3.62 -12.50 2.61
N VAL A 159 3.81 -11.54 3.50
CA VAL A 159 4.66 -11.69 4.69
C VAL A 159 3.79 -12.03 5.90
N ASP A 160 4.03 -13.16 6.53
CA ASP A 160 3.54 -13.44 7.88
C ASP A 160 4.38 -12.63 8.87
N VAL A 161 3.79 -11.60 9.45
CA VAL A 161 4.47 -10.64 10.34
C VAL A 161 5.04 -11.31 11.59
N LYS A 162 4.30 -12.26 12.14
CA LYS A 162 4.71 -12.98 13.35
C LYS A 162 5.84 -13.98 13.09
N LYS A 163 5.73 -14.74 12.01
CA LYS A 163 6.75 -15.74 11.62
C LYS A 163 7.96 -15.11 10.98
N ARG A 164 7.83 -13.89 10.42
CA ARG A 164 8.86 -13.20 9.63
C ARG A 164 9.30 -14.04 8.44
N SER A 165 8.33 -14.56 7.73
CA SER A 165 8.51 -15.35 6.52
C SER A 165 7.66 -14.79 5.39
N VAL A 166 8.07 -15.03 4.16
CA VAL A 166 7.36 -14.58 2.96
C VAL A 166 7.04 -15.77 2.08
N ASP A 167 5.83 -15.76 1.55
CA ASP A 167 5.36 -16.61 0.47
C ASP A 167 5.05 -15.76 -0.77
N PHE A 168 5.15 -16.36 -1.96
CA PHE A 168 4.91 -15.67 -3.23
C PHE A 168 3.75 -16.33 -3.98
N VAL A 169 2.78 -15.52 -4.39
CA VAL A 169 1.66 -15.95 -5.23
C VAL A 169 1.85 -15.41 -6.64
N PRO A 170 1.83 -16.25 -7.69
CA PRO A 170 2.05 -15.83 -9.06
C PRO A 170 0.85 -15.05 -9.61
N ILE A 171 0.89 -13.74 -9.46
CA ILE A 171 -0.10 -12.80 -9.99
C ILE A 171 0.56 -11.98 -11.11
N THR A 172 -0.07 -11.96 -12.27
CA THR A 172 0.42 -11.21 -13.43
C THR A 172 -0.11 -9.77 -13.41
N GLY A 173 0.72 -8.84 -13.80
CA GLY A 173 0.37 -7.43 -13.95
C GLY A 173 0.55 -6.60 -12.68
N LYS A 174 0.07 -5.37 -12.73
CA LYS A 174 0.12 -4.41 -11.63
C LYS A 174 -0.98 -4.75 -10.61
N ILE A 175 -0.60 -4.91 -9.35
CA ILE A 175 -1.56 -5.12 -8.26
C ILE A 175 -2.12 -3.76 -7.84
N HIS A 176 -3.43 -3.65 -7.78
CA HIS A 176 -4.16 -2.44 -7.38
C HIS A 176 -4.63 -2.50 -5.93
N ALA A 177 -5.07 -3.67 -5.49
CA ALA A 177 -5.58 -3.85 -4.14
C ALA A 177 -5.55 -5.32 -3.70
N VAL A 178 -5.49 -5.54 -2.39
CA VAL A 178 -5.75 -6.81 -1.74
C VAL A 178 -6.82 -6.59 -0.68
N GLY A 179 -7.90 -7.36 -0.74
CA GLY A 179 -8.99 -7.33 0.25
C GLY A 179 -9.07 -8.64 1.02
N GLU A 180 -9.63 -8.58 2.21
CA GLU A 180 -9.87 -9.74 3.06
C GLU A 180 -11.32 -10.19 2.95
N CYS A 181 -11.56 -11.45 2.65
CA CYS A 181 -12.89 -12.01 2.73
C CYS A 181 -13.22 -12.39 4.17
N PRO A 182 -14.30 -11.85 4.74
CA PRO A 182 -14.62 -12.05 6.15
C PRO A 182 -15.05 -13.48 6.47
N GLY A 183 -14.58 -13.95 7.60
CA GLY A 183 -14.92 -15.28 8.14
C GLY A 183 -14.14 -16.41 7.51
N ASP A 184 -13.40 -16.12 6.46
CA ASP A 184 -12.67 -17.10 5.67
C ASP A 184 -11.17 -16.78 5.71
N SER A 185 -10.36 -17.80 5.56
CA SER A 185 -8.91 -17.69 5.42
C SER A 185 -8.50 -17.22 4.01
N LEU A 186 -9.27 -16.30 3.41
CA LEU A 186 -9.12 -15.90 2.02
C LEU A 186 -8.72 -14.43 1.88
N PHE A 187 -7.80 -14.18 0.92
CA PHE A 187 -7.54 -12.87 0.35
C PHE A 187 -8.06 -12.80 -1.09
N VAL A 188 -8.44 -11.62 -1.51
CA VAL A 188 -8.80 -11.34 -2.91
C VAL A 188 -7.89 -10.24 -3.42
N ALA A 189 -7.12 -10.52 -4.46
CA ALA A 189 -6.24 -9.55 -5.10
C ALA A 189 -6.80 -9.12 -6.45
N LEU A 190 -6.80 -7.82 -6.72
CA LEU A 190 -7.11 -7.23 -8.00
C LEU A 190 -5.81 -6.81 -8.69
N SER A 191 -5.57 -7.32 -9.89
CA SER A 191 -4.43 -6.92 -10.72
C SER A 191 -4.87 -6.54 -12.13
N GLU A 192 -4.04 -5.76 -12.83
CA GLU A 192 -4.29 -5.32 -14.20
C GLU A 192 -3.07 -5.59 -15.07
N SER A 193 -3.31 -6.15 -16.24
CA SER A 193 -2.30 -6.38 -17.27
C SER A 193 -2.92 -6.18 -18.64
N GLU A 194 -2.29 -5.34 -19.47
CA GLU A 194 -2.67 -5.10 -20.87
C GLU A 194 -4.17 -4.72 -21.04
N GLY A 195 -4.69 -3.88 -20.14
CA GLY A 195 -6.08 -3.42 -20.17
C GLY A 195 -7.11 -4.48 -19.75
N SER A 196 -6.67 -5.55 -19.13
CA SER A 196 -7.53 -6.59 -18.54
C SER A 196 -7.26 -6.70 -17.06
N TYR A 197 -8.31 -6.75 -16.27
CA TYR A 197 -8.26 -6.95 -14.82
C TYR A 197 -8.40 -8.43 -14.49
N THR A 198 -7.67 -8.87 -13.47
CA THR A 198 -7.77 -10.22 -12.91
C THR A 198 -8.07 -10.16 -11.42
N LEU A 199 -9.13 -10.81 -11.01
CA LEU A 199 -9.47 -11.04 -9.63
C LEU A 199 -8.96 -12.42 -9.23
N SER A 200 -8.10 -12.49 -8.23
CA SER A 200 -7.46 -13.72 -7.73
C SER A 200 -7.92 -14.00 -6.31
N ALA A 201 -8.43 -15.20 -6.05
CA ALA A 201 -8.77 -15.67 -4.71
C ALA A 201 -7.62 -16.52 -4.16
N ILE A 202 -7.14 -16.18 -2.98
CA ILE A 202 -5.96 -16.77 -2.36
C ILE A 202 -6.35 -17.26 -0.97
N GLU A 203 -6.24 -18.56 -0.76
CA GLU A 203 -6.36 -19.16 0.57
C GLU A 203 -5.09 -18.92 1.37
N ARG A 204 -5.26 -18.53 2.62
CA ARG A 204 -4.13 -18.22 3.52
C ARG A 204 -3.23 -19.45 3.75
N PRO A 205 -1.92 -19.29 3.80
CA PRO A 205 -1.22 -17.99 3.67
C PRO A 205 -1.01 -17.53 2.21
N SER A 206 -0.99 -18.44 1.21
CA SER A 206 -0.50 -18.10 -0.13
C SER A 206 -0.99 -19.04 -1.25
N HIS A 207 -2.03 -19.84 -0.99
CA HIS A 207 -2.53 -20.79 -1.98
C HIS A 207 -3.54 -20.15 -2.94
N LEU A 208 -3.15 -19.95 -4.19
CA LEU A 208 -4.04 -19.44 -5.24
C LEU A 208 -5.09 -20.51 -5.61
N ILE A 209 -6.35 -20.27 -5.28
CA ILE A 209 -7.44 -21.24 -5.47
C ILE A 209 -8.30 -20.95 -6.73
N ALA A 210 -8.42 -19.69 -7.11
CA ALA A 210 -9.19 -19.28 -8.26
C ALA A 210 -8.70 -17.95 -8.82
N LYS A 211 -8.96 -17.75 -10.12
CA LYS A 211 -8.81 -16.46 -10.78
C LYS A 211 -9.88 -16.28 -11.85
N THR A 212 -10.31 -15.05 -12.03
CA THR A 212 -11.20 -14.65 -13.12
C THR A 212 -10.69 -13.36 -13.76
N THR A 213 -10.72 -13.31 -15.07
CA THR A 213 -10.25 -12.15 -15.83
C THR A 213 -11.44 -11.51 -16.54
N PHE A 214 -11.49 -10.18 -16.53
CA PHE A 214 -12.52 -9.38 -17.16
C PHE A 214 -11.93 -8.08 -17.76
N ARG A 215 -12.68 -7.45 -18.65
CA ARG A 215 -12.31 -6.14 -19.21
C ARG A 215 -13.15 -5.04 -18.56
N ALA A 216 -12.52 -3.95 -18.17
CA ALA A 216 -13.15 -2.74 -17.69
C ALA A 216 -12.26 -1.55 -18.06
N LYS A 217 -12.82 -0.35 -18.13
CA LYS A 217 -12.02 0.88 -18.26
C LYS A 217 -11.33 1.20 -16.96
N ASP A 218 -12.03 0.93 -15.85
CA ASP A 218 -11.53 1.09 -14.48
C ASP A 218 -12.10 0.03 -13.57
N ALA A 219 -11.31 -0.47 -12.63
CA ALA A 219 -11.77 -1.40 -11.62
C ALA A 219 -11.04 -1.17 -10.28
N PHE A 220 -11.76 -1.34 -9.19
CA PHE A 220 -11.23 -1.16 -7.84
C PHE A 220 -11.87 -2.12 -6.84
N LEU A 221 -11.16 -2.43 -5.76
CA LEU A 221 -11.70 -3.15 -4.61
C LEU A 221 -11.97 -2.18 -3.47
N ILE A 222 -13.10 -2.38 -2.81
CA ILE A 222 -13.43 -1.71 -1.55
C ILE A 222 -13.72 -2.77 -0.51
N GLN A 223 -13.05 -2.67 0.64
CA GLN A 223 -13.39 -3.45 1.82
C GLN A 223 -14.23 -2.61 2.77
N ARG A 224 -15.42 -3.07 3.10
CA ARG A 224 -16.30 -2.47 4.10
C ARG A 224 -16.73 -3.52 5.10
N GLU A 225 -16.42 -3.28 6.39
CA GLU A 225 -16.72 -4.21 7.48
C GLU A 225 -16.22 -5.64 7.17
N LYS A 226 -17.20 -6.51 6.88
CA LYS A 226 -17.01 -7.92 6.56
C LYS A 226 -17.31 -8.27 5.10
N ALA A 227 -17.24 -7.34 4.18
CA ALA A 227 -17.52 -7.59 2.77
C ALA A 227 -16.49 -6.92 1.86
N VAL A 228 -16.15 -7.60 0.77
CA VAL A 228 -15.33 -7.06 -0.31
C VAL A 228 -16.25 -6.77 -1.49
N PHE A 229 -16.09 -5.59 -2.05
CA PHE A 229 -16.84 -5.14 -3.22
C PHE A 229 -15.87 -4.88 -4.37
N LEU A 230 -16.25 -5.31 -5.55
CA LEU A 230 -15.58 -4.99 -6.82
C LEU A 230 -16.37 -3.90 -7.53
N GLY A 231 -15.76 -2.74 -7.72
CA GLY A 231 -16.25 -1.72 -8.64
C GLY A 231 -15.69 -1.99 -10.04
N MET A 232 -16.54 -1.86 -11.04
CA MET A 232 -16.17 -1.98 -12.46
C MET A 232 -16.96 -0.92 -13.23
N ASP A 233 -16.27 0.02 -13.84
CA ASP A 233 -16.88 1.11 -14.59
C ASP A 233 -18.00 1.80 -13.78
N GLU A 234 -19.27 1.59 -14.12
CA GLU A 234 -20.44 2.19 -13.46
C GLU A 234 -21.16 1.23 -12.48
N THR A 235 -20.58 0.06 -12.21
CA THR A 235 -21.22 -0.99 -11.38
C THR A 235 -20.38 -1.33 -10.15
N ILE A 236 -21.06 -1.69 -9.06
CA ILE A 236 -20.43 -2.22 -7.85
C ILE A 236 -21.09 -3.56 -7.53
N SER A 237 -20.28 -4.58 -7.37
CA SER A 237 -20.71 -5.93 -7.03
C SER A 237 -20.06 -6.41 -5.74
N ARG A 238 -20.83 -7.06 -4.87
CA ARG A 238 -20.26 -7.74 -3.71
C ARG A 238 -19.61 -9.04 -4.15
N ILE A 239 -18.43 -9.34 -3.63
CA ILE A 239 -17.74 -10.61 -3.86
C ILE A 239 -18.19 -11.60 -2.80
N ASP A 240 -18.83 -12.68 -3.24
CA ASP A 240 -19.18 -13.81 -2.41
C ASP A 240 -18.49 -15.08 -2.98
N ILE A 241 -17.50 -15.60 -2.24
CA ILE A 241 -16.81 -16.84 -2.61
C ILE A 241 -17.54 -18.00 -1.97
N LYS A 242 -18.23 -18.81 -2.78
CA LYS A 242 -18.95 -20.00 -2.35
C LYS A 242 -18.21 -21.27 -2.74
N GLY A 243 -18.14 -22.25 -1.86
CA GLY A 243 -17.75 -23.60 -2.23
C GLY A 243 -16.28 -23.99 -1.99
N VAL A 244 -15.53 -23.22 -1.22
CA VAL A 244 -14.26 -23.71 -0.69
C VAL A 244 -14.57 -24.53 0.56
N LYS A 245 -14.67 -25.85 0.41
CA LYS A 245 -14.72 -26.80 1.53
C LYS A 245 -13.41 -27.56 1.59
#